data_acbd3378a85f1c85f27124e0c037c605
#
_entry.id   acbd3378a85f1c85f27124e0c037c605
#
_cell.length_a   1.000
_cell.length_b   1.000
_cell.length_c   1.000
_cell.angle_alpha   90.00
_cell.angle_beta   90.00
_cell.angle_gamma   90.00
#
_symmetry.space_group_name_H-M   'P 1'
#
loop_
_entity.id
_entity.type
_entity.pdbx_description
1 polymer ?
#
loop_
_entity_poly.entity_id
_entity_poly.type
_entity_poly.pdbx_seq_one_letter_code
_entity_poly.pdbx_strand_id
1 'polypeptide(L)'
;LRCLVGSEMCIRDRPTLTFVARQKGEAWNRPFVAIYEPSSVKEPGCIAEVSFPEVKSKTENSATSICVVQKDGRIDYILSSDTPTDICTSGKMSAQATYALWGNKKGDDCTFFLGHGTLLSTPNVVIKAETPAEILLEFKKGAWYYTASADCAISIKKKTYKLKANTAEMELK
;
A
#
# COMPACT_ATOMS: atom_id res chain seq x y z
N LEU A 1 -17.68 18.97 -9.07
CA LEU A 1 -17.76 18.74 -7.64
C LEU A 1 -19.06 19.39 -7.11
N ARG A 2 -20.00 18.63 -6.60
CA ARG A 2 -21.17 19.18 -5.89
C ARG A 2 -21.08 18.71 -4.45
N CYS A 3 -20.99 19.65 -3.53
CA CYS A 3 -21.11 19.41 -2.11
C CYS A 3 -22.62 19.45 -1.77
N LEU A 4 -23.15 18.40 -1.19
CA LEU A 4 -24.49 18.38 -0.60
C LEU A 4 -24.32 18.49 0.91
N VAL A 5 -24.72 19.63 1.44
CA VAL A 5 -24.90 19.84 2.88
C VAL A 5 -26.33 19.50 3.20
N GLY A 6 -26.54 18.60 4.15
CA GLY A 6 -27.84 18.43 4.76
C GLY A 6 -28.20 16.99 5.06
N SER A 7 -28.29 16.68 6.31
CA SER A 7 -29.35 15.86 6.87
C SER A 7 -29.45 16.16 8.35
N GLU A 8 -30.55 16.77 8.71
CA GLU A 8 -31.02 16.92 10.07
C GLU A 8 -31.45 15.55 10.59
N MET A 9 -30.57 14.85 11.24
CA MET A 9 -30.90 13.80 12.21
C MET A 9 -29.72 13.48 13.09
N CYS A 10 -29.30 14.42 13.91
CA CYS A 10 -28.41 14.15 15.01
C CYS A 10 -28.83 14.91 16.24
N ILE A 11 -28.95 14.20 17.32
CA ILE A 11 -29.33 14.61 18.68
C ILE A 11 -28.37 15.67 19.29
N ARG A 12 -27.47 16.26 18.52
CA ARG A 12 -26.64 17.42 18.88
C ARG A 12 -26.33 18.22 17.63
N ASP A 13 -26.69 19.47 17.63
CA ASP A 13 -26.58 20.53 16.62
C ASP A 13 -25.17 20.77 16.02
N ARG A 14 -24.55 19.75 15.49
CA ARG A 14 -23.31 19.92 14.71
C ARG A 14 -23.56 19.45 13.29
N PRO A 15 -23.42 20.32 12.29
CA PRO A 15 -23.54 19.92 10.90
C PRO A 15 -22.45 18.90 10.57
N THR A 16 -22.86 17.73 10.08
CA THR A 16 -21.93 16.74 9.56
C THR A 16 -21.67 17.07 8.11
N LEU A 17 -20.41 17.39 7.77
CA LEU A 17 -19.99 17.59 6.40
C LEU A 17 -19.90 16.22 5.72
N THR A 18 -20.72 16.03 4.70
CA THR A 18 -20.68 14.82 3.87
C THR A 18 -20.04 15.18 2.52
N PHE A 19 -18.93 14.53 2.21
CA PHE A 19 -18.28 14.65 0.92
C PHE A 19 -18.82 13.56 0.00
N VAL A 20 -19.38 13.94 -1.15
CA VAL A 20 -19.86 13.01 -2.17
C VAL A 20 -19.07 13.26 -3.46
N ALA A 21 -18.30 12.27 -3.89
CA ALA A 21 -17.67 12.27 -5.19
C ALA A 21 -18.44 11.36 -6.15
N ARG A 22 -18.71 11.84 -7.35
CA ARG A 22 -19.40 11.07 -8.39
C ARG A 22 -18.54 11.04 -9.67
N GLN A 23 -18.32 9.86 -10.19
CA GLN A 23 -17.70 9.64 -11.49
C GLN A 23 -18.77 9.28 -12.54
N LYS A 24 -18.66 9.84 -13.74
CA LYS A 24 -19.50 9.45 -14.88
C LYS A 24 -18.83 8.29 -15.63
N GLY A 25 -19.64 7.32 -16.07
CA GLY A 25 -19.19 6.17 -16.85
C GLY A 25 -19.33 4.86 -16.08
N GLU A 26 -18.74 3.80 -16.61
CA GLU A 26 -18.76 2.46 -16.02
C GLU A 26 -17.79 2.40 -14.85
N ALA A 27 -18.30 2.20 -13.65
CA ALA A 27 -17.51 2.24 -12.41
C ALA A 27 -16.46 1.12 -12.33
N TRP A 28 -16.73 -0.03 -12.94
CA TRP A 28 -15.81 -1.18 -13.00
C TRP A 28 -14.61 -1.00 -13.93
N ASN A 29 -14.66 -0.05 -14.86
CA ASN A 29 -13.54 0.25 -15.77
C ASN A 29 -12.55 1.26 -15.21
N ARG A 30 -12.88 1.88 -14.08
CA ARG A 30 -12.05 2.91 -13.44
C ARG A 30 -12.22 2.84 -11.94
N PRO A 31 -11.28 2.22 -11.22
CA PRO A 31 -11.35 2.14 -9.77
C PRO A 31 -11.46 3.53 -9.14
N PHE A 32 -12.35 3.65 -8.17
CA PHE A 32 -12.52 4.87 -7.40
C PHE A 32 -11.51 4.87 -6.26
N VAL A 33 -10.61 5.85 -6.26
CA VAL A 33 -9.59 5.99 -5.23
C VAL A 33 -9.83 7.27 -4.46
N ALA A 34 -9.84 7.17 -3.12
CA ALA A 34 -9.93 8.31 -2.23
C ALA A 34 -8.82 8.23 -1.17
N ILE A 35 -8.17 9.34 -0.91
CA ILE A 35 -7.16 9.47 0.13
C ILE A 35 -7.66 10.49 1.13
N TYR A 36 -7.72 10.09 2.39
CA TYR A 36 -8.14 10.93 3.49
C TYR A 36 -6.95 11.18 4.41
N GLU A 37 -6.59 12.43 4.58
CA GLU A 37 -5.56 12.84 5.53
C GLU A 37 -6.20 13.65 6.65
N PRO A 38 -6.36 13.08 7.86
CA PRO A 38 -6.81 13.84 9.00
C PRO A 38 -5.74 14.86 9.38
N SER A 39 -6.15 16.10 9.54
CA SER A 39 -5.24 17.19 9.91
C SER A 39 -5.91 18.18 10.85
N SER A 40 -5.12 18.91 11.62
CA SER A 40 -5.56 19.98 12.50
C SER A 40 -4.62 21.17 12.43
N VAL A 41 -4.97 22.28 13.09
CA VAL A 41 -4.08 23.44 13.20
C VAL A 41 -2.77 23.09 13.92
N LYS A 42 -2.83 22.17 14.89
CA LYS A 42 -1.67 21.73 15.67
C LYS A 42 -0.87 20.61 14.97
N GLU A 43 -1.56 19.81 14.16
CA GLU A 43 -0.99 18.67 13.42
C GLU A 43 -1.36 18.81 11.93
N PRO A 44 -0.63 19.62 11.18
CA PRO A 44 -0.86 19.83 9.76
C PRO A 44 -0.59 18.52 9.00
N GLY A 45 -1.33 18.30 7.92
CA GLY A 45 -1.16 17.14 7.07
C GLY A 45 0.28 16.94 6.60
N CYS A 46 0.70 15.70 6.47
CA CYS A 46 2.06 15.30 6.07
C CYS A 46 2.19 15.01 4.58
N ILE A 47 1.11 14.84 3.84
CA ILE A 47 1.13 14.57 2.40
C ILE A 47 1.55 15.82 1.64
N ALA A 48 2.56 15.66 0.77
CA ALA A 48 3.02 16.70 -0.15
C ALA A 48 2.42 16.52 -1.55
N GLU A 49 2.37 15.27 -2.03
CA GLU A 49 1.91 14.94 -3.37
C GLU A 49 1.29 13.54 -3.41
N VAL A 50 0.30 13.36 -4.29
CA VAL A 50 -0.30 12.07 -4.62
C VAL A 50 -0.35 11.94 -6.13
N SER A 51 0.11 10.81 -6.63
CA SER A 51 0.03 10.46 -8.05
C SER A 51 -0.48 9.04 -8.24
N PHE A 52 -0.94 8.74 -9.46
CA PHE A 52 -1.51 7.46 -9.86
C PHE A 52 -0.69 6.88 -11.01
N PRO A 53 0.43 6.19 -10.72
CA PRO A 53 1.25 5.59 -11.76
C PRO A 53 0.48 4.53 -12.54
N GLU A 54 0.80 4.40 -13.84
CA GLU A 54 0.25 3.37 -14.69
C GLU A 54 0.57 1.97 -14.15
N VAL A 55 -0.43 1.09 -14.20
CA VAL A 55 -0.28 -0.33 -13.84
C VAL A 55 -0.35 -1.19 -15.09
N LYS A 56 0.63 -2.08 -15.25
CA LYS A 56 0.63 -3.13 -16.26
C LYS A 56 0.21 -4.44 -15.60
N SER A 57 -0.88 -5.02 -16.06
CA SER A 57 -1.42 -6.30 -15.60
C SER A 57 -1.92 -7.12 -16.79
N LYS A 58 -2.10 -8.43 -16.60
CA LYS A 58 -2.67 -9.31 -17.61
C LYS A 58 -4.15 -8.99 -17.84
N THR A 59 -4.88 -8.75 -16.76
CA THR A 59 -6.28 -8.37 -16.78
C THR A 59 -6.37 -6.85 -16.75
N GLU A 60 -6.93 -6.27 -17.79
CA GLU A 60 -7.07 -4.82 -17.93
C GLU A 60 -7.95 -4.24 -16.81
N ASN A 61 -7.58 -3.07 -16.32
CA ASN A 61 -8.30 -2.32 -15.25
C ASN A 61 -8.52 -3.08 -13.93
N SER A 62 -7.80 -4.19 -13.70
CA SER A 62 -7.92 -5.01 -12.48
C SER A 62 -7.05 -4.53 -11.33
N ALA A 63 -6.23 -3.51 -11.54
CA ALA A 63 -5.31 -3.03 -10.51
C ALA A 63 -5.15 -1.52 -10.54
N THR A 64 -4.84 -0.97 -9.37
CA THR A 64 -4.59 0.46 -9.15
C THR A 64 -3.29 0.65 -8.39
N SER A 65 -2.52 1.66 -8.78
CA SER A 65 -1.32 2.08 -8.08
C SER A 65 -1.45 3.52 -7.60
N ILE A 66 -0.95 3.76 -6.40
CA ILE A 66 -0.90 5.07 -5.77
C ILE A 66 0.53 5.31 -5.32
N CYS A 67 1.04 6.50 -5.59
CA CYS A 67 2.30 6.98 -5.03
C CYS A 67 2.00 8.20 -4.16
N VAL A 68 2.37 8.12 -2.89
CA VAL A 68 2.21 9.20 -1.91
C VAL A 68 3.58 9.71 -1.52
N VAL A 69 3.83 10.99 -1.73
CA VAL A 69 5.04 11.68 -1.29
C VAL A 69 4.70 12.48 -0.04
N GLN A 70 5.45 12.25 1.02
CA GLN A 70 5.30 12.98 2.27
C GLN A 70 6.28 14.15 2.35
N LYS A 71 5.94 15.18 3.13
CA LYS A 71 6.75 16.39 3.31
C LYS A 71 8.13 16.12 3.93
N ASP A 72 8.27 15.03 4.67
CA ASP A 72 9.53 14.58 5.27
C ASP A 72 10.42 13.78 4.31
N GLY A 73 9.99 13.63 3.04
CA GLY A 73 10.71 12.92 1.99
C GLY A 73 10.44 11.42 1.93
N ARG A 74 9.53 10.87 2.74
CA ARG A 74 9.05 9.50 2.61
C ARG A 74 8.21 9.37 1.33
N ILE A 75 8.38 8.26 0.63
CA ILE A 75 7.59 7.91 -0.55
C ILE A 75 6.98 6.52 -0.31
N ASP A 76 5.67 6.44 -0.42
CA ASP A 76 4.91 5.19 -0.28
C ASP A 76 4.30 4.83 -1.63
N TYR A 77 4.65 3.65 -2.16
CA TYR A 77 4.05 3.04 -3.33
C TYR A 77 3.06 1.98 -2.87
N ILE A 78 1.81 2.11 -3.28
CA ILE A 78 0.73 1.21 -2.93
C ILE A 78 0.18 0.62 -4.21
N LEU A 79 -0.04 -0.69 -4.25
CA LEU A 79 -0.67 -1.40 -5.36
C LEU A 79 -1.81 -2.25 -4.81
N SER A 80 -2.98 -2.14 -5.41
CA SER A 80 -4.16 -2.96 -5.12
C SER A 80 -4.62 -3.67 -6.37
N SER A 81 -4.98 -4.94 -6.28
CA SER A 81 -5.47 -5.73 -7.40
C SER A 81 -6.68 -6.58 -7.02
N ASP A 82 -7.67 -6.58 -7.89
CA ASP A 82 -8.85 -7.46 -7.81
C ASP A 82 -8.55 -8.87 -8.33
N THR A 83 -7.40 -9.05 -9.04
CA THR A 83 -6.91 -10.32 -9.56
C THR A 83 -5.56 -10.67 -8.95
N PRO A 84 -5.52 -11.13 -7.67
CA PRO A 84 -4.28 -11.36 -6.94
C PRO A 84 -3.40 -12.48 -7.51
N THR A 85 -3.91 -13.24 -8.48
CA THR A 85 -3.16 -14.25 -9.23
C THR A 85 -2.36 -13.68 -10.38
N ASP A 86 -2.64 -12.46 -10.82
CA ASP A 86 -1.93 -11.78 -11.90
C ASP A 86 -0.75 -10.98 -11.32
N ILE A 87 0.35 -10.95 -12.07
CA ILE A 87 1.46 -10.07 -11.73
C ILE A 87 1.13 -8.67 -12.23
N CYS A 88 0.98 -7.75 -11.29
CA CYS A 88 0.77 -6.34 -11.58
C CYS A 88 2.08 -5.58 -11.37
N THR A 89 2.44 -4.72 -12.32
CA THR A 89 3.67 -3.92 -12.28
C THR A 89 3.36 -2.44 -12.39
N SER A 90 3.88 -1.67 -11.45
CA SER A 90 3.79 -0.20 -11.46
C SER A 90 5.16 0.39 -11.16
N GLY A 91 5.72 1.12 -12.12
CA GLY A 91 7.06 1.68 -11.99
C GLY A 91 8.12 0.61 -11.70
N LYS A 92 8.72 0.66 -10.52
CA LYS A 92 9.76 -0.27 -10.06
C LYS A 92 9.24 -1.36 -9.11
N MET A 93 7.95 -1.44 -8.88
CA MET A 93 7.31 -2.42 -8.02
C MET A 93 6.48 -3.39 -8.85
N SER A 94 6.62 -4.68 -8.59
CA SER A 94 5.75 -5.73 -9.11
C SER A 94 5.21 -6.55 -7.97
N ALA A 95 3.93 -6.90 -8.03
CA ALA A 95 3.30 -7.74 -7.02
C ALA A 95 2.30 -8.71 -7.64
N GLN A 96 2.15 -9.86 -6.99
CA GLN A 96 1.10 -10.85 -7.20
C GLN A 96 0.36 -10.99 -5.86
N ALA A 97 -0.60 -10.09 -5.62
CA ALA A 97 -1.23 -9.90 -4.32
C ALA A 97 -2.51 -9.09 -4.45
N THR A 98 -3.37 -9.16 -3.44
CA THR A 98 -4.49 -8.22 -3.29
C THR A 98 -3.98 -6.81 -2.96
N TYR A 99 -2.95 -6.73 -2.08
CA TYR A 99 -2.31 -5.47 -1.71
C TYR A 99 -0.79 -5.62 -1.65
N ALA A 100 -0.09 -4.59 -2.10
CA ALA A 100 1.34 -4.46 -1.88
C ALA A 100 1.68 -3.03 -1.53
N LEU A 101 2.62 -2.86 -0.58
CA LEU A 101 3.14 -1.57 -0.19
C LEU A 101 4.66 -1.61 -0.15
N TRP A 102 5.27 -0.57 -0.65
CA TRP A 102 6.68 -0.26 -0.50
C TRP A 102 6.84 1.17 -0.05
N GLY A 103 7.10 1.37 1.24
CA GLY A 103 7.43 2.66 1.83
C GLY A 103 8.94 2.81 1.94
N ASN A 104 9.46 3.95 1.51
CA ASN A 104 10.89 4.24 1.51
C ASN A 104 11.14 5.69 1.90
N LYS A 105 12.05 5.90 2.87
CA LYS A 105 12.60 7.20 3.21
C LYS A 105 14.11 7.15 2.98
N LYS A 106 14.66 8.09 2.23
CA LYS A 106 16.07 8.09 1.85
C LYS A 106 16.99 8.10 3.09
N GLY A 107 17.78 7.03 3.24
CA GLY A 107 18.71 6.87 4.36
C GLY A 107 18.11 6.35 5.67
N ASP A 108 16.82 6.18 5.71
CA ASP A 108 16.06 5.82 6.91
C ASP A 108 15.28 4.51 6.73
N ASP A 109 14.30 4.31 7.62
CA ASP A 109 13.43 3.16 7.67
C ASP A 109 12.70 2.91 6.34
N CYS A 110 12.57 1.66 5.97
CA CYS A 110 11.74 1.24 4.85
C CYS A 110 10.80 0.10 5.26
N THR A 111 9.64 0.07 4.61
CA THR A 111 8.57 -0.87 4.92
C THR A 111 8.12 -1.54 3.63
N PHE A 112 7.93 -2.86 3.68
CA PHE A 112 7.36 -3.66 2.62
C PHE A 112 6.22 -4.48 3.20
N PHE A 113 5.06 -4.42 2.58
CA PHE A 113 3.91 -5.22 2.96
C PHE A 113 3.36 -5.97 1.76
N LEU A 114 3.23 -7.27 1.90
CA LEU A 114 2.54 -8.15 0.97
C LEU A 114 1.25 -8.61 1.64
N GLY A 115 0.11 -8.21 1.11
CA GLY A 115 -1.20 -8.53 1.66
C GLY A 115 -1.95 -9.52 0.77
N HIS A 116 -2.17 -10.73 1.28
CA HIS A 116 -2.82 -11.82 0.58
C HIS A 116 -2.20 -12.08 -0.81
N GLY A 117 -0.91 -12.36 -0.83
CA GLY A 117 -0.15 -12.51 -2.07
C GLY A 117 1.00 -13.49 -1.99
N THR A 118 1.62 -13.76 -3.13
CA THR A 118 2.74 -14.70 -3.28
C THR A 118 4.02 -14.02 -3.73
N LEU A 119 3.95 -12.78 -4.22
CA LEU A 119 5.12 -12.05 -4.72
C LEU A 119 5.00 -10.55 -4.43
N LEU A 120 6.08 -9.97 -3.90
CA LEU A 120 6.37 -8.54 -3.96
C LEU A 120 7.82 -8.39 -4.40
N SER A 121 8.06 -7.64 -5.45
CA SER A 121 9.39 -7.40 -6.01
C SER A 121 9.63 -5.91 -6.20
N THR A 122 10.77 -5.46 -5.71
CA THR A 122 11.31 -4.11 -5.86
C THR A 122 12.80 -4.22 -6.24
N PRO A 123 13.50 -3.14 -6.58
CA PRO A 123 14.93 -3.22 -6.97
C PRO A 123 15.86 -3.88 -5.94
N ASN A 124 15.52 -3.76 -4.66
CA ASN A 124 16.41 -4.20 -3.57
C ASN A 124 15.86 -5.35 -2.74
N VAL A 125 14.55 -5.59 -2.81
CA VAL A 125 13.84 -6.56 -1.96
C VAL A 125 12.88 -7.37 -2.83
N VAL A 126 12.94 -8.69 -2.65
CA VAL A 126 11.96 -9.61 -3.23
C VAL A 126 11.41 -10.50 -2.11
N ILE A 127 10.10 -10.53 -1.98
CA ILE A 127 9.37 -11.38 -1.04
C ILE A 127 8.61 -12.42 -1.86
N LYS A 128 8.76 -13.71 -1.52
CA LYS A 128 8.07 -14.82 -2.16
C LYS A 128 7.46 -15.75 -1.13
N ALA A 129 6.23 -16.17 -1.34
CA ALA A 129 5.55 -17.22 -0.59
C ALA A 129 4.99 -18.27 -1.54
N GLU A 130 4.88 -19.53 -1.11
CA GLU A 130 4.30 -20.61 -1.92
C GLU A 130 2.78 -20.54 -1.97
N THR A 131 2.18 -20.02 -0.91
CA THR A 131 0.74 -19.77 -0.78
C THR A 131 0.48 -18.30 -0.48
N PRO A 132 -0.71 -17.76 -0.79
CA PRO A 132 -1.06 -16.39 -0.43
C PRO A 132 -0.85 -16.13 1.06
N ALA A 133 -0.07 -15.11 1.37
CA ALA A 133 0.37 -14.78 2.72
C ALA A 133 0.29 -13.28 2.99
N GLU A 134 0.28 -12.93 4.27
CA GLU A 134 0.48 -11.57 4.77
C GLU A 134 1.89 -11.49 5.34
N ILE A 135 2.72 -10.65 4.75
CA ILE A 135 4.12 -10.51 5.13
C ILE A 135 4.43 -9.03 5.29
N LEU A 136 4.89 -8.65 6.46
CA LEU A 136 5.46 -7.34 6.75
C LEU A 136 6.97 -7.49 6.92
N LEU A 137 7.73 -6.67 6.21
CA LEU A 137 9.18 -6.55 6.34
C LEU A 137 9.53 -5.09 6.57
N GLU A 138 10.26 -4.81 7.62
CA GLU A 138 10.67 -3.46 7.99
C GLU A 138 12.17 -3.39 8.24
N PHE A 139 12.80 -2.34 7.71
CA PHE A 139 14.12 -1.93 8.14
C PHE A 139 13.97 -0.76 9.10
N LYS A 140 14.36 -0.95 10.35
CA LYS A 140 14.28 0.07 11.39
C LYS A 140 15.43 -0.08 12.38
N LYS A 141 15.95 1.03 12.88
CA LYS A 141 17.07 1.04 13.86
C LYS A 141 18.30 0.23 13.41
N GLY A 142 18.55 0.19 12.09
CA GLY A 142 19.73 -0.50 11.53
C GLY A 142 19.58 -2.02 11.34
N ALA A 143 18.41 -2.60 11.62
CA ALA A 143 18.15 -4.03 11.47
C ALA A 143 16.85 -4.30 10.70
N TRP A 144 16.74 -5.49 10.13
CA TRP A 144 15.55 -5.95 9.44
C TRP A 144 14.67 -6.77 10.37
N TYR A 145 13.39 -6.51 10.37
CA TYR A 145 12.37 -7.22 11.14
C TYR A 145 11.27 -7.72 10.21
N TYR A 146 10.66 -8.85 10.53
CA TYR A 146 9.57 -9.40 9.75
C TYR A 146 8.49 -10.04 10.61
N THR A 147 7.27 -10.09 10.05
CA THR A 147 6.18 -11.01 10.43
C THR A 147 5.68 -11.68 9.16
N ALA A 148 5.22 -12.93 9.24
CA ALA A 148 4.72 -13.68 8.10
C ALA A 148 3.65 -14.67 8.50
N SER A 149 2.51 -14.68 7.85
CA SER A 149 1.41 -15.64 8.10
C SER A 149 1.66 -17.03 7.51
N ALA A 150 2.65 -17.16 6.59
CA ALA A 150 3.07 -18.43 6.00
C ALA A 150 4.59 -18.45 5.77
N ASP A 151 5.13 -19.63 5.52
CA ASP A 151 6.53 -19.80 5.15
C ASP A 151 6.85 -18.98 3.90
N CYS A 152 7.99 -18.29 3.92
CA CYS A 152 8.36 -17.38 2.84
C CYS A 152 9.88 -17.31 2.62
N ALA A 153 10.27 -16.75 1.50
CA ALA A 153 11.64 -16.39 1.19
C ALA A 153 11.73 -14.88 0.96
N ILE A 154 12.63 -14.22 1.67
CA ILE A 154 12.90 -12.79 1.52
C ILE A 154 14.32 -12.62 1.01
N SER A 155 14.46 -12.00 -0.15
CA SER A 155 15.76 -11.65 -0.72
C SER A 155 16.00 -10.15 -0.57
N ILE A 156 17.09 -9.78 0.10
CA ILE A 156 17.53 -8.41 0.29
C ILE A 156 18.86 -8.24 -0.40
N LYS A 157 18.90 -7.43 -1.46
CA LYS A 157 20.07 -7.31 -2.36
C LYS A 157 20.45 -8.69 -2.93
N LYS A 158 21.53 -9.30 -2.42
CA LYS A 158 22.04 -10.61 -2.90
C LYS A 158 21.87 -11.75 -1.87
N LYS A 159 21.37 -11.45 -0.67
CA LYS A 159 21.19 -12.45 0.40
C LYS A 159 19.74 -12.88 0.47
N THR A 160 19.48 -14.18 0.51
CA THR A 160 18.12 -14.74 0.63
C THR A 160 17.97 -15.45 1.97
N TYR A 161 16.88 -15.15 2.63
CA TYR A 161 16.48 -15.74 3.90
C TYR A 161 15.25 -16.61 3.68
N LYS A 162 15.29 -17.87 4.10
CA LYS A 162 14.13 -18.76 4.16
C LYS A 162 13.55 -18.68 5.55
N LEU A 163 12.32 -18.24 5.66
CA LEU A 163 11.68 -17.88 6.93
C LEU A 163 10.45 -18.72 7.15
N LYS A 164 10.26 -19.12 8.39
CA LYS A 164 9.05 -19.79 8.84
C LYS A 164 7.97 -18.78 9.17
N ALA A 165 6.71 -19.23 9.06
CA ALA A 165 5.56 -18.46 9.50
C ALA A 165 5.76 -18.00 10.95
N ASN A 166 5.52 -16.71 11.20
CA ASN A 166 5.65 -16.14 12.52
C ASN A 166 4.79 -14.87 12.65
N THR A 167 3.91 -14.85 13.64
CA THR A 167 3.03 -13.72 13.92
C THR A 167 3.65 -12.67 14.84
N ALA A 168 4.73 -13.01 15.56
CA ALA A 168 5.49 -12.05 16.34
C ALA A 168 6.57 -11.40 15.47
N GLU A 169 6.95 -10.16 15.75
CA GLU A 169 8.04 -9.50 15.06
C GLU A 169 9.38 -10.19 15.39
N MET A 170 10.12 -10.60 14.36
CA MET A 170 11.43 -11.22 14.50
C MET A 170 12.48 -10.48 13.67
N GLU A 171 13.68 -10.37 14.26
CA GLU A 171 14.85 -9.84 13.55
C GLU A 171 15.43 -10.86 12.58
N LEU A 172 15.74 -10.42 11.35
CA LEU A 172 16.49 -11.21 10.36
C LEU A 172 17.97 -11.27 10.76
N LYS A 173 18.46 -12.48 10.97
CA LYS A 173 19.88 -12.75 11.30
C LYS A 173 20.64 -13.39 10.15
#